data_2556b0563d91e363ed65975fb186a24e
#
_entry.id   2556b0563d91e363ed65975fb186a24e
#
_cell.length_a   1.000
_cell.length_b   1.000
_cell.length_c   1.000
_cell.angle_alpha   90.00
_cell.angle_beta   90.00
_cell.angle_gamma   90.00
#
_symmetry.space_group_name_H-M   'P 1'
#
loop_
_entity.id
_entity.type
_entity.pdbx_description
1 polymer ?
#
loop_
_entity_poly.entity_id
_entity_poly.type
_entity_poly.pdbx_seq_one_letter_code
_entity_poly.pdbx_strand_id
1 'polypeptide(L)'
;MAQPVLGTPWKKLDRSVSEEEVAWLDRYWRCANYLSVGQIYLRSNPLMRADFKNEEGPDGFTREDVKHRLVGHWGTTPGLNFLYAHVNRLIRDHQQNTLFLMGPGHGGPAGTSQSLLDGTYREIRPDITDDEAGLQKFFRQFSYPGGIPSHYAPETPGSIHEGGELGYVLSHAYGAVLDNPSMLAVAVVGDGESETGPLATSWQTNKFMDPLTDGIVLPILHLNGYKIANPTILARISDGEREEFFRGMGYHPYSFVAGFDEEDHASIHRRFAALLEAVFDEICDIKARAAAGEAARPAYPMIIFRTPKGWTCPKT
;
A
#
# COMPACT_ATOMS: atom_id res chain seq x y z
N MET A 1 6.39 11.03 -24.70
CA MET A 1 5.54 10.81 -23.50
C MET A 1 4.76 12.09 -23.27
N ALA A 2 3.42 12.01 -23.24
CA ALA A 2 2.62 13.15 -22.81
C ALA A 2 2.92 13.39 -21.33
N GLN A 3 3.29 14.62 -20.96
CA GLN A 3 3.38 14.97 -19.54
C GLN A 3 2.00 14.72 -18.91
N PRO A 4 1.91 14.06 -17.73
CA PRO A 4 0.65 13.96 -17.05
C PRO A 4 0.10 15.36 -16.82
N VAL A 5 -1.10 15.63 -17.31
CA VAL A 5 -1.83 16.86 -17.00
C VAL A 5 -2.25 16.69 -15.54
N LEU A 6 -1.45 17.20 -14.62
CA LEU A 6 -1.84 17.27 -13.21
C LEU A 6 -3.06 18.17 -13.13
N GLY A 7 -4.16 17.63 -12.60
CA GLY A 7 -5.36 18.40 -12.32
C GLY A 7 -5.11 19.51 -11.30
N THR A 8 -6.12 20.29 -11.00
CA THR A 8 -6.07 21.24 -9.89
C THR A 8 -5.92 20.43 -8.59
N PRO A 9 -4.85 20.60 -7.81
CA PRO A 9 -4.67 19.84 -6.58
C PRO A 9 -5.76 20.17 -5.56
N TRP A 10 -6.01 19.22 -4.66
CA TRP A 10 -6.92 19.37 -3.52
C TRP A 10 -8.36 19.67 -3.91
N LYS A 11 -8.87 19.02 -4.93
CA LYS A 11 -10.25 19.18 -5.39
C LYS A 11 -11.16 18.11 -4.81
N LYS A 12 -12.16 18.52 -4.04
CA LYS A 12 -13.25 17.64 -3.60
C LYS A 12 -14.13 17.22 -4.78
N LEU A 13 -14.66 16.00 -4.71
CA LEU A 13 -15.62 15.48 -5.66
C LEU A 13 -16.93 15.16 -4.93
N ASP A 14 -18.04 15.63 -5.47
CA ASP A 14 -19.39 15.26 -4.97
C ASP A 14 -19.85 13.98 -5.66
N ARG A 15 -19.30 12.85 -5.20
CA ARG A 15 -19.69 11.54 -5.72
C ARG A 15 -19.48 10.43 -4.70
N SER A 16 -20.26 9.38 -4.82
CA SER A 16 -20.04 8.10 -4.15
C SER A 16 -19.40 7.08 -5.10
N VAL A 17 -18.76 6.06 -4.56
CA VAL A 17 -18.26 4.94 -5.34
C VAL A 17 -19.42 4.17 -5.97
N SER A 18 -19.35 3.89 -7.29
CA SER A 18 -20.35 3.11 -8.00
C SER A 18 -20.16 1.61 -7.81
N GLU A 19 -21.19 0.81 -8.06
CA GLU A 19 -21.10 -0.66 -8.01
C GLU A 19 -20.10 -1.21 -9.03
N GLU A 20 -19.93 -0.57 -10.18
CA GLU A 20 -18.94 -0.94 -11.18
C GLU A 20 -17.51 -0.70 -10.66
N GLU A 21 -17.30 0.43 -10.00
CA GLU A 21 -16.01 0.74 -9.36
C GLU A 21 -15.69 -0.23 -8.20
N VAL A 22 -16.69 -0.57 -7.40
CA VAL A 22 -16.55 -1.59 -6.33
C VAL A 22 -16.13 -2.93 -6.94
N ALA A 23 -16.78 -3.37 -7.99
CA ALA A 23 -16.44 -4.61 -8.69
C ALA A 23 -15.05 -4.53 -9.34
N TRP A 24 -14.64 -3.35 -9.82
CA TRP A 24 -13.29 -3.14 -10.35
C TRP A 24 -12.25 -3.21 -9.23
N LEU A 25 -12.48 -2.58 -8.08
CA LEU A 25 -11.60 -2.61 -6.91
C LEU A 25 -11.38 -4.04 -6.42
N ASP A 26 -12.44 -4.86 -6.32
CA ASP A 26 -12.33 -6.26 -5.90
C ASP A 26 -11.52 -7.08 -6.92
N ARG A 27 -11.78 -6.92 -8.22
CA ARG A 27 -11.00 -7.60 -9.27
C ARG A 27 -9.53 -7.21 -9.24
N TYR A 28 -9.26 -5.90 -9.11
CA TYR A 28 -7.90 -5.37 -9.05
C TYR A 28 -7.15 -5.91 -7.84
N TRP A 29 -7.76 -5.85 -6.66
CA TRP A 29 -7.19 -6.38 -5.43
C TRP A 29 -6.89 -7.87 -5.50
N ARG A 30 -7.83 -8.67 -6.02
CA ARG A 30 -7.61 -10.12 -6.21
C ARG A 30 -6.52 -10.42 -7.23
N CYS A 31 -6.43 -9.67 -8.30
CA CYS A 31 -5.36 -9.79 -9.28
C CYS A 31 -4.00 -9.48 -8.63
N ALA A 32 -3.88 -8.37 -7.90
CA ALA A 32 -2.67 -8.01 -7.18
C ALA A 32 -2.28 -9.07 -6.14
N ASN A 33 -3.24 -9.65 -5.43
CA ASN A 33 -3.02 -10.76 -4.50
C ASN A 33 -2.49 -12.01 -5.22
N TYR A 34 -3.05 -12.36 -6.38
CA TYR A 34 -2.57 -13.49 -7.19
C TYR A 34 -1.12 -13.27 -7.65
N LEU A 35 -0.83 -12.09 -8.19
CA LEU A 35 0.53 -11.72 -8.59
C LEU A 35 1.52 -11.78 -7.42
N SER A 36 1.09 -11.38 -6.25
CA SER A 36 1.91 -11.42 -5.04
C SER A 36 2.18 -12.84 -4.58
N VAL A 37 1.17 -13.70 -4.57
CA VAL A 37 1.33 -15.14 -4.24
C VAL A 37 2.24 -15.82 -5.25
N GLY A 38 2.04 -15.54 -6.55
CA GLY A 38 2.87 -16.10 -7.61
C GLY A 38 4.35 -15.77 -7.43
N GLN A 39 4.67 -14.53 -7.07
CA GLN A 39 6.05 -14.13 -6.78
C GLN A 39 6.66 -14.90 -5.61
N ILE A 40 5.89 -15.19 -4.57
CA ILE A 40 6.38 -15.93 -3.39
C ILE A 40 6.58 -17.41 -3.72
N TYR A 41 5.64 -18.02 -4.43
CA TYR A 41 5.56 -19.48 -4.52
C TYR A 41 5.95 -20.05 -5.88
N LEU A 42 5.67 -19.38 -6.99
CA LEU A 42 5.77 -19.98 -8.32
C LEU A 42 7.11 -19.69 -9.00
N ARG A 43 7.70 -20.74 -9.57
CA ARG A 43 8.90 -20.71 -10.41
C ARG A 43 8.54 -20.81 -11.90
N SER A 44 7.58 -21.66 -12.22
CA SER A 44 7.07 -21.93 -13.56
C SER A 44 5.55 -22.11 -13.53
N ASN A 45 4.94 -22.38 -14.68
CA ASN A 45 3.48 -22.55 -14.81
C ASN A 45 2.68 -21.47 -14.05
N PRO A 46 2.81 -20.20 -14.45
CA PRO A 46 2.30 -19.08 -13.65
C PRO A 46 0.77 -19.05 -13.52
N LEU A 47 0.05 -19.81 -14.37
CA LEU A 47 -1.42 -19.94 -14.35
C LEU A 47 -1.89 -21.28 -13.74
N MET A 48 -0.96 -22.10 -13.23
CA MET A 48 -1.23 -23.41 -12.63
C MET A 48 -2.06 -24.33 -13.56
N ARG A 49 -1.77 -24.30 -14.85
CA ARG A 49 -2.52 -25.04 -15.87
C ARG A 49 -2.14 -26.51 -15.90
N ALA A 50 -3.12 -27.39 -16.05
CA ALA A 50 -2.91 -28.81 -16.19
C ALA A 50 -2.32 -29.20 -17.55
N ASP A 51 -2.48 -28.37 -18.58
CA ASP A 51 -1.97 -28.56 -19.94
C ASP A 51 -0.68 -27.79 -20.24
N PHE A 52 -0.06 -27.22 -19.23
CA PHE A 52 1.22 -26.47 -19.35
C PHE A 52 2.33 -27.44 -19.81
N LYS A 53 3.08 -27.02 -20.82
CA LYS A 53 4.28 -27.75 -21.29
C LYS A 53 5.50 -27.16 -20.60
N ASN A 54 6.10 -27.94 -19.73
CA ASN A 54 7.24 -27.51 -18.94
C ASN A 54 8.55 -27.98 -19.62
N GLU A 55 9.38 -27.01 -20.02
CA GLU A 55 10.68 -27.33 -20.66
C GLU A 55 11.71 -27.87 -19.67
N GLU A 56 11.56 -27.64 -18.39
CA GLU A 56 12.52 -28.00 -17.34
C GLU A 56 12.02 -29.14 -16.42
N GLY A 57 10.82 -29.67 -16.64
CA GLY A 57 10.22 -30.68 -15.77
C GLY A 57 8.99 -31.35 -16.36
N PRO A 58 8.22 -32.08 -15.54
CA PRO A 58 7.00 -32.74 -15.98
C PRO A 58 5.94 -31.74 -16.49
N ASP A 59 5.11 -32.17 -17.43
CA ASP A 59 3.97 -31.39 -17.91
C ASP A 59 2.89 -31.19 -16.81
N GLY A 60 2.13 -30.14 -16.94
CA GLY A 60 1.07 -29.75 -15.99
C GLY A 60 1.60 -28.98 -14.78
N PHE A 61 0.79 -28.86 -13.72
CA PHE A 61 1.22 -28.24 -12.48
C PHE A 61 1.78 -29.28 -11.52
N THR A 62 3.04 -29.13 -11.17
CA THR A 62 3.81 -30.09 -10.38
C THR A 62 4.56 -29.40 -9.25
N ARG A 63 5.22 -30.18 -8.38
CA ARG A 63 6.05 -29.65 -7.29
C ARG A 63 7.25 -28.83 -7.81
N GLU A 64 7.74 -29.15 -8.97
CA GLU A 64 8.87 -28.46 -9.62
C GLU A 64 8.52 -27.03 -10.04
N ASP A 65 7.21 -26.73 -10.20
CA ASP A 65 6.74 -25.38 -10.48
C ASP A 65 6.77 -24.47 -9.24
N VAL A 66 6.92 -25.05 -8.04
CA VAL A 66 7.05 -24.32 -6.79
C VAL A 66 8.51 -24.03 -6.50
N LYS A 67 8.82 -22.82 -6.04
CA LYS A 67 10.18 -22.45 -5.66
C LYS A 67 10.71 -23.32 -4.51
N HIS A 68 11.97 -23.74 -4.61
CA HIS A 68 12.62 -24.53 -3.55
C HIS A 68 12.79 -23.76 -2.24
N ARG A 69 12.96 -22.44 -2.33
CA ARG A 69 13.04 -21.52 -1.20
C ARG A 69 11.90 -20.51 -1.29
N LEU A 70 10.97 -20.60 -0.37
CA LEU A 70 9.87 -19.67 -0.26
C LEU A 70 10.33 -18.46 0.55
N VAL A 71 10.34 -17.28 -0.08
CA VAL A 71 10.71 -16.02 0.55
C VAL A 71 9.65 -14.98 0.18
N GLY A 72 9.19 -14.23 1.16
CA GLY A 72 8.15 -13.24 1.03
C GLY A 72 7.16 -13.32 2.19
N HIS A 73 6.43 -12.25 2.42
CA HIS A 73 5.57 -12.14 3.59
C HIS A 73 4.12 -11.87 3.19
N TRP A 74 3.32 -12.92 3.18
CA TRP A 74 1.88 -12.79 2.92
C TRP A 74 1.15 -12.01 4.01
N GLY A 75 1.68 -12.01 5.24
CA GLY A 75 1.02 -11.44 6.42
C GLY A 75 0.55 -10.00 6.27
N THR A 76 1.28 -9.16 5.56
CA THR A 76 0.96 -7.74 5.30
C THR A 76 0.49 -7.47 3.86
N THR A 77 0.83 -8.36 2.94
CA THR A 77 0.64 -8.15 1.48
C THR A 77 -0.81 -7.88 1.07
N PRO A 78 -1.83 -8.62 1.52
CA PRO A 78 -3.20 -8.38 1.09
C PRO A 78 -3.74 -7.00 1.52
N GLY A 79 -3.36 -6.54 2.71
CA GLY A 79 -3.72 -5.21 3.18
C GLY A 79 -3.04 -4.11 2.36
N LEU A 80 -1.76 -4.27 2.02
CA LEU A 80 -1.04 -3.33 1.14
C LEU A 80 -1.69 -3.26 -0.25
N ASN A 81 -2.04 -4.40 -0.84
CA ASN A 81 -2.74 -4.45 -2.12
C ASN A 81 -4.11 -3.77 -2.06
N PHE A 82 -4.84 -3.96 -0.96
CA PHE A 82 -6.13 -3.30 -0.75
C PHE A 82 -5.99 -1.78 -0.68
N LEU A 83 -5.07 -1.30 0.13
CA LEU A 83 -4.80 0.13 0.29
C LEU A 83 -4.37 0.78 -1.02
N TYR A 84 -3.45 0.13 -1.77
CA TYR A 84 -3.02 0.66 -3.05
C TYR A 84 -4.16 0.78 -4.06
N ALA A 85 -5.01 -0.25 -4.19
CA ALA A 85 -6.14 -0.23 -5.11
C ALA A 85 -7.04 0.99 -4.88
N HIS A 86 -7.33 1.30 -3.61
CA HIS A 86 -8.14 2.46 -3.24
C HIS A 86 -7.42 3.79 -3.42
N VAL A 87 -6.15 3.87 -3.08
CA VAL A 87 -5.34 5.09 -3.32
C VAL A 87 -5.17 5.34 -4.81
N ASN A 88 -4.94 4.29 -5.62
CA ASN A 88 -4.91 4.41 -7.08
C ASN A 88 -6.23 4.94 -7.65
N ARG A 89 -7.38 4.48 -7.12
CA ARG A 89 -8.69 5.06 -7.47
C ARG A 89 -8.73 6.55 -7.15
N LEU A 90 -8.33 6.95 -5.93
CA LEU A 90 -8.30 8.35 -5.51
C LEU A 90 -7.40 9.19 -6.44
N ILE A 91 -6.21 8.69 -6.76
CA ILE A 91 -5.28 9.38 -7.70
C ILE A 91 -5.96 9.64 -9.04
N ARG A 92 -6.60 8.62 -9.62
CA ARG A 92 -7.28 8.73 -10.92
C ARG A 92 -8.45 9.70 -10.90
N ASP A 93 -9.26 9.62 -9.86
CA ASP A 93 -10.51 10.37 -9.76
C ASP A 93 -10.25 11.85 -9.50
N HIS A 94 -9.38 12.14 -8.56
CA HIS A 94 -9.02 13.51 -8.19
C HIS A 94 -7.86 14.08 -9.01
N GLN A 95 -7.15 13.25 -9.78
CA GLN A 95 -5.90 13.60 -10.48
C GLN A 95 -4.87 14.26 -9.54
N GLN A 96 -4.87 13.79 -8.30
CA GLN A 96 -4.02 14.30 -7.25
C GLN A 96 -2.59 13.78 -7.42
N ASN A 97 -1.60 14.69 -7.41
CA ASN A 97 -0.19 14.31 -7.38
C ASN A 97 0.11 13.57 -6.07
N THR A 98 0.40 12.28 -6.14
CA THR A 98 0.47 11.41 -4.97
C THR A 98 1.66 10.48 -5.05
N LEU A 99 2.37 10.34 -3.92
CA LEU A 99 3.32 9.26 -3.67
C LEU A 99 2.68 8.23 -2.74
N PHE A 100 2.88 6.95 -3.06
CA PHE A 100 2.48 5.85 -2.18
C PHE A 100 3.73 5.15 -1.66
N LEU A 101 3.97 5.21 -0.35
CA LEU A 101 5.15 4.65 0.30
C LEU A 101 4.76 3.47 1.20
N MET A 102 5.46 2.36 1.07
CA MET A 102 5.22 1.14 1.84
C MET A 102 6.33 0.93 2.87
N GLY A 103 6.07 1.29 4.13
CA GLY A 103 6.99 1.04 5.24
C GLY A 103 7.28 -0.44 5.48
N PRO A 104 6.28 -1.34 5.53
CA PRO A 104 6.55 -2.76 5.64
C PRO A 104 7.12 -3.35 4.35
N GLY A 105 8.39 -3.06 4.06
CA GLY A 105 9.09 -3.47 2.84
C GLY A 105 9.13 -4.98 2.59
N HIS A 106 8.97 -5.79 3.65
CA HIS A 106 8.76 -7.22 3.53
C HIS A 106 7.46 -7.61 2.78
N GLY A 107 6.54 -6.66 2.61
CA GLY A 107 5.42 -6.76 1.66
C GLY A 107 5.80 -6.47 0.21
N GLY A 108 7.08 -6.59 -0.16
CA GLY A 108 7.61 -6.33 -1.52
C GLY A 108 6.80 -6.93 -2.66
N PRO A 109 6.23 -8.15 -2.52
CA PRO A 109 5.35 -8.69 -3.57
C PRO A 109 4.14 -7.80 -3.89
N ALA A 110 3.63 -7.04 -2.93
CA ALA A 110 2.56 -6.07 -3.20
C ALA A 110 3.05 -4.96 -4.12
N GLY A 111 4.14 -4.28 -3.77
CA GLY A 111 4.65 -3.16 -4.55
C GLY A 111 5.01 -3.51 -5.99
N THR A 112 5.69 -4.64 -6.19
CA THR A 112 6.01 -5.13 -7.53
C THR A 112 4.76 -5.50 -8.33
N SER A 113 3.74 -6.10 -7.68
CA SER A 113 2.46 -6.40 -8.32
C SER A 113 1.75 -5.13 -8.79
N GLN A 114 1.79 -4.07 -7.99
CA GLN A 114 1.19 -2.78 -8.34
C GLN A 114 1.91 -2.15 -9.54
N SER A 115 3.25 -2.10 -9.50
CA SER A 115 4.05 -1.56 -10.62
C SER A 115 3.85 -2.35 -11.92
N LEU A 116 3.57 -3.67 -11.83
CA LEU A 116 3.23 -4.48 -13.00
C LEU A 116 1.83 -4.12 -13.54
N LEU A 117 0.83 -3.96 -12.65
CA LEU A 117 -0.55 -3.69 -13.03
C LEU A 117 -0.73 -2.27 -13.59
N ASP A 118 0.01 -1.29 -13.09
CA ASP A 118 -0.04 0.09 -13.60
C ASP A 118 0.83 0.31 -14.86
N GLY A 119 1.64 -0.70 -15.23
CA GLY A 119 2.48 -0.67 -16.43
C GLY A 119 3.91 -0.17 -16.22
N THR A 120 4.20 0.52 -15.11
CA THR A 120 5.52 1.10 -14.80
C THR A 120 6.63 0.05 -14.83
N TYR A 121 6.33 -1.16 -14.35
CA TYR A 121 7.32 -2.24 -14.33
C TYR A 121 7.86 -2.57 -15.73
N ARG A 122 6.98 -2.60 -16.74
CA ARG A 122 7.34 -2.92 -18.13
C ARG A 122 8.08 -1.80 -18.84
N GLU A 123 7.88 -0.55 -18.42
CA GLU A 123 8.66 0.57 -18.95
C GLU A 123 10.15 0.43 -18.61
N ILE A 124 10.46 -0.11 -17.43
CA ILE A 124 11.82 -0.31 -16.94
C ILE A 124 12.36 -1.69 -17.33
N ARG A 125 11.49 -2.70 -17.33
CA ARG A 125 11.81 -4.10 -17.65
C ARG A 125 10.95 -4.61 -18.82
N PRO A 126 11.25 -4.18 -20.06
CA PRO A 126 10.47 -4.57 -21.25
C PRO A 126 10.55 -6.07 -21.60
N ASP A 127 11.48 -6.80 -20.98
CA ASP A 127 11.57 -8.26 -21.09
C ASP A 127 10.48 -8.99 -20.29
N ILE A 128 9.78 -8.30 -19.39
CA ILE A 128 8.58 -8.79 -18.69
C ILE A 128 7.35 -8.43 -19.53
N THR A 129 7.06 -9.29 -20.50
CA THR A 129 5.98 -9.11 -21.47
C THR A 129 4.58 -9.30 -20.87
N ASP A 130 3.53 -8.89 -21.61
CA ASP A 130 2.13 -8.99 -21.16
C ASP A 130 1.49 -10.32 -21.62
N ASP A 131 2.18 -11.41 -21.30
CA ASP A 131 1.78 -12.77 -21.64
C ASP A 131 2.21 -13.76 -20.54
N GLU A 132 1.93 -15.04 -20.73
CA GLU A 132 2.28 -16.11 -19.79
C GLU A 132 3.80 -16.22 -19.59
N ALA A 133 4.60 -16.01 -20.64
CA ALA A 133 6.06 -16.06 -20.56
C ALA A 133 6.63 -14.89 -19.75
N GLY A 134 6.09 -13.68 -19.92
CA GLY A 134 6.44 -12.53 -19.11
C GLY A 134 6.03 -12.69 -17.65
N LEU A 135 4.84 -13.26 -17.40
CA LEU A 135 4.37 -13.55 -16.05
C LEU A 135 5.25 -14.60 -15.35
N GLN A 136 5.70 -15.63 -16.07
CA GLN A 136 6.65 -16.62 -15.55
C GLN A 136 7.97 -15.96 -15.13
N LYS A 137 8.53 -15.09 -15.98
CA LYS A 137 9.75 -14.33 -15.64
C LYS A 137 9.54 -13.45 -14.43
N PHE A 138 8.40 -12.76 -14.35
CA PHE A 138 8.04 -11.88 -13.24
C PHE A 138 7.97 -12.65 -11.91
N PHE A 139 7.35 -13.82 -11.88
CA PHE A 139 7.32 -14.65 -10.68
C PHE A 139 8.70 -15.20 -10.33
N ARG A 140 9.44 -15.71 -11.32
CA ARG A 140 10.74 -16.34 -11.12
C ARG A 140 11.79 -15.40 -10.54
N GLN A 141 11.83 -14.13 -10.98
CA GLN A 141 12.87 -13.17 -10.58
C GLN A 141 12.78 -12.75 -9.10
N PHE A 142 11.60 -12.83 -8.49
CA PHE A 142 11.40 -12.36 -7.11
C PHE A 142 12.18 -13.23 -6.11
N SER A 143 13.05 -12.59 -5.33
CA SER A 143 13.92 -13.25 -4.36
C SER A 143 14.74 -14.42 -4.93
N TYR A 144 15.21 -14.27 -6.17
CA TYR A 144 15.98 -15.27 -6.89
C TYR A 144 17.33 -14.68 -7.35
N PRO A 145 18.43 -15.46 -7.41
CA PRO A 145 19.72 -14.95 -7.87
C PRO A 145 19.62 -14.29 -9.25
N GLY A 146 20.15 -13.07 -9.36
CA GLY A 146 20.05 -12.25 -10.58
C GLY A 146 18.70 -11.58 -10.83
N GLY A 147 17.74 -11.75 -9.91
CA GLY A 147 16.44 -11.09 -9.93
C GLY A 147 16.35 -9.87 -9.02
N ILE A 148 15.19 -9.67 -8.42
CA ILE A 148 14.91 -8.56 -7.50
C ILE A 148 14.91 -9.03 -6.04
N PRO A 149 15.18 -8.14 -5.06
CA PRO A 149 15.16 -8.48 -3.65
C PRO A 149 13.75 -8.83 -3.15
N SER A 150 13.67 -9.53 -2.02
CA SER A 150 12.41 -9.90 -1.36
C SER A 150 11.69 -8.73 -0.68
N HIS A 151 12.44 -7.70 -0.34
CA HIS A 151 11.94 -6.46 0.26
C HIS A 151 11.87 -5.37 -0.81
N TYR A 152 10.85 -4.54 -0.72
CA TYR A 152 10.67 -3.44 -1.65
C TYR A 152 11.75 -2.39 -1.40
N ALA A 153 12.59 -2.17 -2.39
CA ALA A 153 13.81 -1.37 -2.30
C ALA A 153 13.98 -0.51 -3.56
N PRO A 154 14.83 0.53 -3.57
CA PRO A 154 15.04 1.40 -4.74
C PRO A 154 15.44 0.67 -6.03
N GLU A 155 16.05 -0.50 -5.94
CA GLU A 155 16.39 -1.35 -7.08
C GLU A 155 15.15 -2.00 -7.72
N THR A 156 14.02 -2.03 -7.01
CA THR A 156 12.77 -2.54 -7.56
C THR A 156 12.12 -1.46 -8.42
N PRO A 157 11.75 -1.76 -9.68
CA PRO A 157 11.10 -0.79 -10.55
C PRO A 157 9.90 -0.11 -9.90
N GLY A 158 9.89 1.22 -9.90
CA GLY A 158 8.83 2.04 -9.31
C GLY A 158 8.99 2.37 -7.83
N SER A 159 10.03 1.85 -7.14
CA SER A 159 10.29 2.18 -5.73
C SER A 159 11.24 3.36 -5.57
N ILE A 160 10.97 4.21 -4.60
CA ILE A 160 11.86 5.28 -4.12
C ILE A 160 12.23 5.10 -2.65
N HIS A 161 11.65 4.12 -1.98
CA HIS A 161 11.79 3.90 -0.55
C HIS A 161 12.49 2.56 -0.26
N GLU A 162 13.49 2.59 0.64
CA GLU A 162 14.13 1.39 1.16
C GLU A 162 13.29 0.79 2.29
N GLY A 163 12.46 -0.18 1.95
CA GLY A 163 11.56 -0.85 2.89
C GLY A 163 12.20 -1.99 3.68
N GLY A 164 13.46 -2.34 3.41
CA GLY A 164 14.21 -3.35 4.16
C GLY A 164 14.61 -2.86 5.55
N GLU A 165 14.89 -1.56 5.68
CA GLU A 165 15.13 -0.90 6.95
C GLU A 165 13.83 -0.28 7.48
N LEU A 166 13.20 -0.94 8.46
CA LEU A 166 11.95 -0.46 9.04
C LEU A 166 12.16 0.82 9.87
N GLY A 167 11.20 1.74 9.78
CA GLY A 167 11.14 2.91 10.63
C GLY A 167 11.34 4.25 9.94
N TYR A 168 11.59 4.28 8.63
CA TYR A 168 11.93 5.51 7.91
C TYR A 168 10.82 6.03 6.97
N VAL A 169 9.74 5.27 6.80
CA VAL A 169 8.69 5.63 5.81
C VAL A 169 8.07 7.00 6.08
N LEU A 170 7.80 7.36 7.33
CA LEU A 170 7.24 8.68 7.65
C LEU A 170 8.25 9.80 7.40
N SER A 171 9.52 9.61 7.76
CA SER A 171 10.57 10.61 7.50
C SER A 171 10.74 10.84 6.00
N HIS A 172 10.71 9.77 5.18
CA HIS A 172 10.77 9.89 3.73
C HIS A 172 9.53 10.59 3.18
N ALA A 173 8.33 10.25 3.67
CA ALA A 173 7.09 10.90 3.25
C ALA A 173 7.09 12.39 3.56
N TYR A 174 7.47 12.77 4.78
CA TYR A 174 7.56 14.18 5.17
C TYR A 174 8.63 14.92 4.36
N GLY A 175 9.81 14.32 4.16
CA GLY A 175 10.83 14.91 3.31
C GLY A 175 10.38 15.13 1.86
N ALA A 176 9.58 14.23 1.31
CA ALA A 176 9.08 14.34 -0.06
C ALA A 176 8.05 15.46 -0.25
N VAL A 177 7.31 15.84 0.79
CA VAL A 177 6.27 16.87 0.72
C VAL A 177 6.74 18.27 1.16
N LEU A 178 7.93 18.40 1.75
CA LEU A 178 8.49 19.71 2.08
C LEU A 178 8.65 20.55 0.81
N ASP A 179 8.26 21.82 0.89
CA ASP A 179 8.28 22.79 -0.22
C ASP A 179 7.53 22.30 -1.49
N ASN A 180 6.60 21.34 -1.32
CA ASN A 180 5.84 20.77 -2.44
C ASN A 180 4.33 20.80 -2.15
N PRO A 181 3.71 21.98 -2.20
CA PRO A 181 2.33 22.19 -1.70
C PRO A 181 1.24 21.41 -2.43
N SER A 182 1.53 20.86 -3.62
CA SER A 182 0.58 20.07 -4.41
C SER A 182 0.69 18.56 -4.15
N MET A 183 1.68 18.10 -3.37
CA MET A 183 1.98 16.69 -3.17
C MET A 183 1.18 16.10 -2.01
N LEU A 184 0.57 14.95 -2.24
CA LEU A 184 0.09 14.04 -1.20
C LEU A 184 1.07 12.86 -1.08
N ALA A 185 1.57 12.58 0.11
CA ALA A 185 2.31 11.35 0.38
C ALA A 185 1.47 10.43 1.28
N VAL A 186 1.01 9.32 0.74
CA VAL A 186 0.36 8.25 1.51
C VAL A 186 1.43 7.31 2.03
N ALA A 187 1.63 7.29 3.34
CA ALA A 187 2.66 6.50 3.99
C ALA A 187 2.02 5.34 4.78
N VAL A 188 2.15 4.12 4.28
CA VAL A 188 1.69 2.94 5.01
C VAL A 188 2.75 2.53 6.03
N VAL A 189 2.38 2.58 7.30
CA VAL A 189 3.23 2.21 8.44
C VAL A 189 2.80 0.86 8.98
N GLY A 190 3.70 -0.11 9.07
CA GLY A 190 3.44 -1.37 9.76
C GLY A 190 3.38 -1.16 11.29
N ASP A 191 2.50 -1.88 11.97
CA ASP A 191 2.37 -1.78 13.43
C ASP A 191 3.64 -2.21 14.17
N GLY A 192 4.35 -3.23 13.68
CA GLY A 192 5.68 -3.60 14.20
C GLY A 192 6.75 -2.57 13.87
N GLU A 193 6.69 -1.96 12.69
CA GLU A 193 7.56 -0.86 12.29
C GLU A 193 7.37 0.37 13.18
N SER A 194 6.12 0.62 13.61
CA SER A 194 5.76 1.74 14.50
C SER A 194 6.49 1.72 15.85
N GLU A 195 7.02 0.57 16.26
CA GLU A 195 7.79 0.40 17.50
C GLU A 195 9.29 0.71 17.36
N THR A 196 9.78 0.95 16.14
CA THR A 196 11.18 1.32 15.91
C THR A 196 11.44 2.75 16.38
N GLY A 197 12.66 3.01 16.90
CA GLY A 197 13.03 4.35 17.36
C GLY A 197 12.82 5.46 16.33
N PRO A 198 13.31 5.29 15.09
CA PRO A 198 13.13 6.29 14.04
C PRO A 198 11.66 6.59 13.75
N LEU A 199 10.80 5.57 13.65
CA LEU A 199 9.38 5.81 13.36
C LEU A 199 8.64 6.42 14.55
N ALA A 200 8.92 5.95 15.77
CA ALA A 200 8.28 6.49 16.97
C ALA A 200 8.51 8.01 17.13
N THR A 201 9.66 8.51 16.71
CA THR A 201 9.95 9.96 16.69
C THR A 201 9.34 10.66 15.47
N SER A 202 9.26 9.99 14.33
CA SER A 202 8.76 10.57 13.07
C SER A 202 7.29 10.95 13.10
N TRP A 203 6.46 10.33 13.95
CA TRP A 203 5.08 10.74 14.17
C TRP A 203 4.92 12.22 14.52
N GLN A 204 5.94 12.83 15.11
CA GLN A 204 5.90 14.22 15.54
C GLN A 204 6.29 15.23 14.45
N THR A 205 6.72 14.75 13.27
CA THR A 205 7.18 15.62 12.18
C THR A 205 6.05 16.53 11.65
N ASN A 206 4.80 16.13 11.80
CA ASN A 206 3.65 16.96 11.46
C ASN A 206 3.65 18.34 12.15
N LYS A 207 4.43 18.50 13.23
CA LYS A 207 4.56 19.76 13.98
C LYS A 207 5.43 20.80 13.27
N PHE A 208 6.21 20.38 12.27
CA PHE A 208 7.06 21.25 11.47
C PHE A 208 6.42 21.63 10.14
N MET A 209 5.28 21.00 9.79
CA MET A 209 4.64 21.18 8.49
C MET A 209 3.79 22.45 8.45
N ASP A 210 3.94 23.20 7.37
CA ASP A 210 3.07 24.32 7.03
C ASP A 210 2.17 23.90 5.85
N PRO A 211 0.86 23.75 6.06
CA PRO A 211 -0.03 23.30 5.00
C PRO A 211 -0.17 24.30 3.84
N LEU A 212 0.35 25.52 3.95
CA LEU A 212 0.40 26.49 2.86
C LEU A 212 1.53 26.19 1.88
N THR A 213 2.74 25.95 2.39
CA THR A 213 3.97 25.80 1.60
C THR A 213 4.36 24.35 1.36
N ASP A 214 3.93 23.45 2.22
CA ASP A 214 4.24 22.01 2.13
C ASP A 214 3.04 21.23 1.61
N GLY A 215 3.30 20.02 1.11
CA GLY A 215 2.26 19.04 0.82
C GLY A 215 1.71 18.40 2.10
N ILE A 216 0.95 17.34 1.96
CA ILE A 216 0.33 16.62 3.08
C ILE A 216 0.84 15.17 3.11
N VAL A 217 1.17 14.69 4.30
CA VAL A 217 1.37 13.26 4.56
C VAL A 217 0.08 12.68 5.14
N LEU A 218 -0.43 11.62 4.54
CA LEU A 218 -1.50 10.79 5.08
C LEU A 218 -0.90 9.48 5.60
N PRO A 219 -0.63 9.34 6.90
CA PRO A 219 -0.21 8.07 7.46
C PRO A 219 -1.38 7.08 7.50
N ILE A 220 -1.10 5.83 7.10
CA ILE A 220 -2.01 4.70 7.27
C ILE A 220 -1.30 3.66 8.14
N LEU A 221 -1.72 3.53 9.39
CA LEU A 221 -1.23 2.47 10.26
C LEU A 221 -1.88 1.14 9.84
N HIS A 222 -1.10 0.25 9.23
CA HIS A 222 -1.56 -1.12 8.92
C HIS A 222 -1.39 -1.99 10.15
N LEU A 223 -2.46 -2.12 10.92
CA LEU A 223 -2.52 -2.85 12.19
C LEU A 223 -2.98 -4.29 11.95
N ASN A 224 -2.04 -5.19 11.67
CA ASN A 224 -2.32 -6.63 11.58
C ASN A 224 -2.10 -7.38 12.91
N GLY A 225 -1.56 -6.72 13.90
CA GLY A 225 -1.44 -7.17 15.29
C GLY A 225 -0.15 -7.89 15.65
N TYR A 226 0.73 -8.21 14.69
CA TYR A 226 1.87 -9.09 14.97
C TYR A 226 3.18 -8.67 14.29
N LYS A 227 4.27 -8.78 15.06
CA LYS A 227 5.65 -8.87 14.56
C LYS A 227 6.02 -10.34 14.45
N ILE A 228 6.21 -10.89 13.25
CA ILE A 228 6.42 -12.32 13.03
C ILE A 228 5.38 -13.16 13.80
N ALA A 229 5.64 -13.54 15.06
CA ALA A 229 4.75 -14.32 15.92
C ALA A 229 4.34 -13.60 17.22
N ASN A 230 4.96 -12.45 17.53
CA ASN A 230 4.67 -11.71 18.74
C ASN A 230 3.69 -10.57 18.48
N PRO A 231 2.70 -10.32 19.35
CA PRO A 231 1.80 -9.20 19.22
C PRO A 231 2.54 -7.87 19.33
N THR A 232 2.07 -6.87 18.60
CA THR A 232 2.60 -5.50 18.65
C THR A 232 2.03 -4.73 19.84
N ILE A 233 2.70 -3.67 20.27
CA ILE A 233 2.24 -2.80 21.36
C ILE A 233 0.88 -2.20 21.00
N LEU A 234 0.74 -1.66 19.79
CA LEU A 234 -0.50 -1.03 19.33
C LEU A 234 -1.69 -2.01 19.20
N ALA A 235 -1.42 -3.31 19.08
CA ALA A 235 -2.46 -4.34 19.10
C ALA A 235 -2.87 -4.75 20.53
N ARG A 236 -2.07 -4.41 21.55
CA ARG A 236 -2.31 -4.76 22.95
C ARG A 236 -3.11 -3.73 23.73
N ILE A 237 -3.18 -2.52 23.23
CA ILE A 237 -3.95 -1.43 23.84
C ILE A 237 -5.37 -1.38 23.24
N SER A 238 -6.29 -0.78 23.97
CA SER A 238 -7.67 -0.59 23.50
C SER A 238 -7.74 0.36 22.28
N ASP A 239 -8.84 0.29 21.54
CA ASP A 239 -9.06 1.19 20.40
C ASP A 239 -9.10 2.65 20.85
N GLY A 240 -9.76 2.95 21.98
CA GLY A 240 -9.80 4.29 22.56
C GLY A 240 -8.42 4.82 22.97
N GLU A 241 -7.62 4.01 23.67
CA GLU A 241 -6.27 4.37 24.07
C GLU A 241 -5.36 4.63 22.83
N ARG A 242 -5.53 3.85 21.77
CA ARG A 242 -4.80 4.03 20.52
C ARG A 242 -5.20 5.34 19.81
N GLU A 243 -6.47 5.67 19.79
CA GLU A 243 -6.95 6.94 19.24
C GLU A 243 -6.41 8.13 20.04
N GLU A 244 -6.47 8.08 21.37
CA GLU A 244 -5.93 9.12 22.25
C GLU A 244 -4.42 9.30 22.05
N PHE A 245 -3.67 8.21 21.89
CA PHE A 245 -2.24 8.24 21.61
C PHE A 245 -1.94 9.05 20.34
N PHE A 246 -2.63 8.78 19.23
CA PHE A 246 -2.41 9.50 17.97
C PHE A 246 -2.96 10.94 18.01
N ARG A 247 -4.07 11.20 18.71
CA ARG A 247 -4.58 12.56 18.95
C ARG A 247 -3.54 13.40 19.69
N GLY A 248 -2.89 12.85 20.72
CA GLY A 248 -1.82 13.51 21.47
C GLY A 248 -0.60 13.84 20.59
N MET A 249 -0.37 13.08 19.52
CA MET A 249 0.67 13.38 18.55
C MET A 249 0.27 14.41 17.48
N GLY A 250 -0.98 14.88 17.47
CA GLY A 250 -1.47 15.90 16.55
C GLY A 250 -2.14 15.33 15.29
N TYR A 251 -2.67 14.12 15.38
CA TYR A 251 -3.45 13.50 14.30
C TYR A 251 -4.95 13.47 14.63
N HIS A 252 -5.75 13.37 13.58
CA HIS A 252 -7.16 13.00 13.64
C HIS A 252 -7.30 11.57 13.09
N PRO A 253 -7.37 10.53 13.97
CA PRO A 253 -7.41 9.15 13.54
C PRO A 253 -8.80 8.76 13.06
N TYR A 254 -8.85 8.07 11.91
CA TYR A 254 -9.99 7.36 11.35
C TYR A 254 -9.76 5.86 11.49
N SER A 255 -10.64 5.17 12.19
CA SER A 255 -10.52 3.72 12.39
C SER A 255 -11.31 2.95 11.33
N PHE A 256 -10.66 1.95 10.72
CA PHE A 256 -11.28 1.01 9.78
C PHE A 256 -10.88 -0.43 10.11
N VAL A 257 -11.88 -1.30 10.24
CA VAL A 257 -11.68 -2.72 10.57
C VAL A 257 -12.32 -3.59 9.49
N ALA A 258 -11.59 -4.60 9.00
CA ALA A 258 -12.09 -5.56 8.03
C ALA A 258 -11.43 -6.93 8.15
N GLY A 259 -12.09 -7.97 7.66
CA GLY A 259 -11.55 -9.31 7.48
C GLY A 259 -11.57 -10.21 8.74
N PHE A 260 -12.14 -9.75 9.84
CA PHE A 260 -12.30 -10.56 11.07
C PHE A 260 -13.63 -11.33 11.11
N ASP A 261 -14.59 -10.92 10.35
CA ASP A 261 -15.93 -11.50 10.20
C ASP A 261 -16.17 -11.98 8.76
N GLU A 262 -17.40 -12.40 8.48
CA GLU A 262 -17.81 -12.86 7.15
C GLU A 262 -18.41 -11.73 6.29
N GLU A 263 -17.95 -10.49 6.49
CA GLU A 263 -18.37 -9.36 5.66
C GLU A 263 -17.95 -9.58 4.20
N ASP A 264 -18.88 -9.32 3.31
CA ASP A 264 -18.65 -9.40 1.86
C ASP A 264 -17.65 -8.33 1.38
N HIS A 265 -16.77 -8.69 0.45
CA HIS A 265 -15.71 -7.83 -0.04
C HIS A 265 -16.27 -6.53 -0.65
N ALA A 266 -17.39 -6.58 -1.34
CA ALA A 266 -18.00 -5.38 -1.92
C ALA A 266 -18.40 -4.37 -0.85
N SER A 267 -18.94 -4.83 0.28
CA SER A 267 -19.23 -3.99 1.44
C SER A 267 -17.96 -3.36 2.02
N ILE A 268 -16.90 -4.14 2.18
CA ILE A 268 -15.61 -3.64 2.66
C ILE A 268 -15.07 -2.54 1.73
N HIS A 269 -15.10 -2.78 0.42
CA HIS A 269 -14.64 -1.79 -0.57
C HIS A 269 -15.47 -0.50 -0.51
N ARG A 270 -16.81 -0.58 -0.42
CA ARG A 270 -17.66 0.62 -0.30
C ARG A 270 -17.35 1.43 0.94
N ARG A 271 -17.25 0.77 2.10
CA ARG A 271 -16.94 1.44 3.37
C ARG A 271 -15.59 2.13 3.35
N PHE A 272 -14.56 1.45 2.83
CA PHE A 272 -13.22 2.04 2.77
C PHE A 272 -13.14 3.16 1.74
N ALA A 273 -13.80 3.03 0.60
CA ALA A 273 -13.87 4.10 -0.40
C ALA A 273 -14.51 5.36 0.19
N ALA A 274 -15.63 5.22 0.90
CA ALA A 274 -16.29 6.35 1.55
C ALA A 274 -15.41 7.00 2.66
N LEU A 275 -14.72 6.17 3.44
CA LEU A 275 -13.79 6.67 4.46
C LEU A 275 -12.63 7.44 3.82
N LEU A 276 -12.03 6.91 2.75
CA LEU A 276 -10.89 7.55 2.09
C LEU A 276 -11.28 8.88 1.44
N GLU A 277 -12.51 8.99 0.88
CA GLU A 277 -13.05 10.26 0.38
C GLU A 277 -13.22 11.28 1.54
N ALA A 278 -13.80 10.88 2.65
CA ALA A 278 -13.97 11.77 3.80
C ALA A 278 -12.63 12.27 4.35
N VAL A 279 -11.62 11.39 4.39
CA VAL A 279 -10.24 11.75 4.78
C VAL A 279 -9.63 12.73 3.78
N PHE A 280 -9.81 12.50 2.49
CA PHE A 280 -9.30 13.40 1.45
C PHE A 280 -10.01 14.76 1.47
N ASP A 281 -11.31 14.78 1.73
CA ASP A 281 -12.08 16.01 1.90
C ASP A 281 -11.57 16.86 3.09
N GLU A 282 -11.23 16.21 4.21
CA GLU A 282 -10.60 16.91 5.35
C GLU A 282 -9.24 17.50 4.96
N ILE A 283 -8.41 16.76 4.18
CA ILE A 283 -7.14 17.27 3.65
C ILE A 283 -7.38 18.51 2.78
N CYS A 284 -8.37 18.47 1.90
CA CYS A 284 -8.75 19.61 1.07
C CYS A 284 -9.16 20.83 1.93
N ASP A 285 -9.91 20.62 3.02
CA ASP A 285 -10.31 21.68 3.94
C ASP A 285 -9.10 22.28 4.68
N ILE A 286 -8.14 21.46 5.10
CA ILE A 286 -6.89 21.94 5.70
C ILE A 286 -6.15 22.85 4.72
N LYS A 287 -6.00 22.43 3.48
CA LYS A 287 -5.34 23.24 2.43
C LYS A 287 -6.09 24.52 2.12
N ALA A 288 -7.41 24.48 2.05
CA ALA A 288 -8.25 25.64 1.80
C ALA A 288 -8.17 26.68 2.94
N ARG A 289 -8.19 26.23 4.20
CA ARG A 289 -8.05 27.09 5.39
C ARG A 289 -6.66 27.75 5.44
N ALA A 290 -5.60 26.99 5.17
CA ALA A 290 -4.24 27.53 5.08
C ALA A 290 -4.14 28.59 3.99
N ALA A 291 -4.70 28.37 2.80
CA ALA A 291 -4.75 29.33 1.71
C ALA A 291 -5.56 30.60 2.06
N ALA A 292 -6.55 30.47 2.94
CA ALA A 292 -7.32 31.59 3.48
C ALA A 292 -6.60 32.37 4.62
N GLY A 293 -5.40 31.95 5.00
CA GLY A 293 -4.57 32.61 6.01
C GLY A 293 -4.82 32.15 7.44
N GLU A 294 -5.43 30.97 7.65
CA GLU A 294 -5.56 30.39 8.98
C GLU A 294 -4.18 29.94 9.50
N ALA A 295 -3.73 30.57 10.59
CA ALA A 295 -2.40 30.29 11.16
C ALA A 295 -2.38 29.12 12.16
N ALA A 296 -3.54 28.54 12.49
CA ALA A 296 -3.60 27.44 13.46
C ALA A 296 -3.08 26.13 12.82
N ARG A 297 -2.17 25.47 13.53
CA ARG A 297 -1.72 24.13 13.12
C ARG A 297 -2.90 23.16 13.15
N PRO A 298 -3.22 22.48 12.04
CA PRO A 298 -4.31 21.50 12.03
C PRO A 298 -3.93 20.22 12.77
N ALA A 299 -4.93 19.43 13.18
CA ALA A 299 -4.77 18.01 13.37
C ALA A 299 -4.83 17.35 12.00
N TYR A 300 -3.77 16.66 11.61
CA TYR A 300 -3.72 16.01 10.30
C TYR A 300 -4.46 14.67 10.34
N PRO A 301 -5.26 14.32 9.33
CA PRO A 301 -5.91 13.02 9.31
C PRO A 301 -4.89 11.89 9.20
N MET A 302 -5.23 10.75 9.79
CA MET A 302 -4.56 9.47 9.61
C MET A 302 -5.58 8.33 9.65
N ILE A 303 -5.22 7.18 9.05
CA ILE A 303 -6.10 5.99 9.06
C ILE A 303 -5.46 4.90 9.92
N ILE A 304 -6.23 4.32 10.84
CA ILE A 304 -5.90 3.07 11.52
C ILE A 304 -6.61 1.95 10.78
N PHE A 305 -5.89 1.25 9.93
CA PHE A 305 -6.39 0.17 9.08
C PHE A 305 -6.09 -1.18 9.72
N ARG A 306 -7.10 -1.79 10.34
CA ARG A 306 -6.97 -3.05 11.08
C ARG A 306 -7.52 -4.21 10.28
N THR A 307 -6.66 -5.19 10.01
CA THR A 307 -7.00 -6.45 9.33
C THR A 307 -6.32 -7.62 10.03
N PRO A 308 -6.80 -8.87 9.87
CA PRO A 308 -6.04 -10.02 10.35
C PRO A 308 -4.73 -10.14 9.56
N LYS A 309 -3.69 -10.60 10.25
CA LYS A 309 -2.44 -10.95 9.59
C LYS A 309 -2.68 -12.10 8.60
N GLY A 310 -2.26 -11.92 7.35
CA GLY A 310 -2.53 -12.89 6.30
C GLY A 310 -3.99 -12.91 5.84
N TRP A 311 -4.64 -11.76 5.88
CA TRP A 311 -5.99 -11.58 5.34
C TRP A 311 -6.14 -12.28 3.99
N THR A 312 -7.28 -12.93 3.74
CA THR A 312 -7.57 -13.81 2.59
C THR A 312 -6.90 -15.19 2.59
N CYS A 313 -6.07 -15.53 3.59
CA CYS A 313 -5.64 -16.92 3.76
C CYS A 313 -6.80 -17.83 4.18
N PRO A 314 -6.70 -19.15 3.86
CA PRO A 314 -7.59 -20.12 4.48
C PRO A 314 -7.54 -19.99 6.00
N LYS A 315 -8.73 -19.94 6.63
CA LYS A 315 -8.84 -20.01 8.09
C LYS A 315 -8.46 -21.44 8.51
N THR A 316 -7.41 -21.59 9.32
CA THR A 316 -7.02 -22.87 9.94
C THR A 316 -7.76 -23.08 11.24
#